data_c110ff34a72f137dfebc8e5664eb99e4
#
_entry.id   c110ff34a72f137dfebc8e5664eb99e4
#
_cell.length_a   1.000
_cell.length_b   1.000
_cell.length_c   1.000
_cell.angle_alpha   90.00
_cell.angle_beta   90.00
_cell.angle_gamma   90.00
#
_symmetry.space_group_name_H-M   'P 1'
#
loop_
_entity.id
_entity.type
_entity.pdbx_description
1 polymer ?
#
loop_
_entity_poly.entity_id
_entity_poly.type
_entity_poly.pdbx_seq_one_letter_code
_entity_poly.pdbx_strand_id
1 'polypeptide(L)'
;NAAPFLVSRANEQIKVDVCYNNTNVKLFGLNAGASYGPLASTHHAIDDLAVMRGFGNIQIFAPSTPRECRQIIDYALAYQGPVYIRLDGKALPELHDEAYRFVPGAVLTLREGEAVALVATGSTVHEAVEAAQQLADLGIEAKVVSVPSIRPCDTAALLAALRSCRSVITVKEHNVNGGLGSLVAEVLAEAGVGIALQRLGIPDGEYAAAADRGWLRQHHGFDAASIVARVQKSVRG
;
A
#
# COMPACT_ATOMS: atom_id res chain seq x y z
N ASN A 1 -13.31 -13.30 -3.94
CA ASN A 1 -14.25 -12.32 -4.50
C ASN A 1 -13.54 -11.03 -4.91
N ALA A 2 -14.14 -10.27 -5.83
CA ALA A 2 -13.67 -8.92 -6.13
C ALA A 2 -13.65 -8.07 -4.85
N ALA A 3 -12.54 -7.38 -4.61
CA ALA A 3 -12.33 -6.66 -3.35
C ALA A 3 -13.46 -5.66 -3.01
N PRO A 4 -13.97 -4.83 -3.94
CA PRO A 4 -15.02 -3.86 -3.61
C PRO A 4 -16.31 -4.54 -3.16
N PHE A 5 -16.71 -5.64 -3.79
CA PHE A 5 -17.93 -6.35 -3.40
C PHE A 5 -17.77 -7.13 -2.10
N LEU A 6 -16.59 -7.71 -1.88
CA LEU A 6 -16.29 -8.38 -0.62
C LEU A 6 -16.36 -7.38 0.55
N VAL A 7 -15.66 -6.26 0.44
CA VAL A 7 -15.50 -5.31 1.55
C VAL A 7 -16.76 -4.49 1.78
N SER A 8 -17.39 -3.99 0.71
CA SER A 8 -18.52 -3.07 0.85
C SER A 8 -19.85 -3.79 1.12
N ARG A 9 -20.14 -4.90 0.40
CA ARG A 9 -21.41 -5.63 0.55
C ARG A 9 -21.46 -6.51 1.79
N ALA A 10 -20.37 -7.20 2.11
CA ALA A 10 -20.28 -8.07 3.28
C ALA A 10 -19.69 -7.36 4.50
N ASN A 11 -19.77 -6.02 4.55
CA ASN A 11 -19.12 -5.21 5.58
C ASN A 11 -19.55 -5.61 6.99
N GLU A 12 -20.85 -5.74 7.21
CA GLU A 12 -21.41 -6.10 8.52
C GLU A 12 -21.02 -7.53 8.91
N GLN A 13 -21.14 -8.50 7.99
CA GLN A 13 -20.77 -9.89 8.23
C GLN A 13 -19.26 -10.02 8.53
N ILE A 14 -18.42 -9.29 7.80
CA ILE A 14 -16.98 -9.28 8.12
C ILE A 14 -16.73 -8.70 9.51
N LYS A 15 -17.39 -7.58 9.84
CA LYS A 15 -17.24 -6.95 11.15
C LYS A 15 -17.68 -7.86 12.28
N VAL A 16 -18.88 -8.46 12.18
CA VAL A 16 -19.51 -9.20 13.28
C VAL A 16 -19.13 -10.68 13.24
N ASP A 17 -19.36 -11.37 12.12
CA ASP A 17 -19.20 -12.83 12.07
C ASP A 17 -17.72 -13.23 11.96
N VAL A 18 -16.90 -12.39 11.36
CA VAL A 18 -15.47 -12.69 11.17
C VAL A 18 -14.61 -12.02 12.24
N CYS A 19 -14.65 -10.67 12.33
CA CYS A 19 -13.69 -9.93 13.16
C CYS A 19 -14.06 -9.94 14.64
N TYR A 20 -15.32 -9.63 14.98
CA TYR A 20 -15.78 -9.61 16.38
C TYR A 20 -15.69 -10.98 17.02
N ASN A 21 -16.11 -12.02 16.32
CA ASN A 21 -16.03 -13.42 16.79
C ASN A 21 -14.62 -14.02 16.65
N ASN A 22 -13.66 -13.28 16.09
CA ASN A 22 -12.28 -13.73 15.87
C ASN A 22 -12.19 -15.09 15.15
N THR A 23 -12.99 -15.29 14.12
CA THR A 23 -13.09 -16.58 13.43
C THR A 23 -11.89 -16.81 12.51
N ASN A 24 -11.55 -18.08 12.27
CA ASN A 24 -10.41 -18.45 11.42
C ASN A 24 -10.75 -18.35 9.91
N VAL A 25 -11.10 -17.15 9.44
CA VAL A 25 -11.49 -16.88 8.06
C VAL A 25 -10.40 -16.11 7.33
N LYS A 26 -10.09 -16.52 6.09
CA LYS A 26 -9.16 -15.84 5.18
C LYS A 26 -9.94 -15.20 4.03
N LEU A 27 -9.91 -13.87 3.98
CA LEU A 27 -10.60 -13.05 2.99
C LEU A 27 -9.61 -12.63 1.90
N PHE A 28 -9.91 -12.99 0.64
CA PHE A 28 -9.09 -12.62 -0.52
C PHE A 28 -9.82 -11.55 -1.33
N GLY A 29 -9.37 -10.33 -1.24
CA GLY A 29 -9.84 -9.19 -2.03
C GLY A 29 -9.12 -9.13 -3.38
N LEU A 30 -9.73 -9.63 -4.43
CA LEU A 30 -9.17 -9.67 -5.77
C LEU A 30 -9.35 -8.35 -6.52
N ASN A 31 -8.45 -8.03 -7.44
CA ASN A 31 -8.47 -6.82 -8.26
C ASN A 31 -8.45 -5.53 -7.42
N ALA A 32 -7.45 -5.43 -6.57
CA ALA A 32 -7.21 -4.27 -5.72
C ALA A 32 -7.09 -2.96 -6.51
N GLY A 33 -7.41 -1.88 -5.85
CA GLY A 33 -7.32 -0.54 -6.43
C GLY A 33 -8.23 -0.36 -7.64
N ALA A 34 -7.69 0.27 -8.68
CA ALA A 34 -8.37 0.48 -9.95
C ALA A 34 -8.08 -0.62 -10.99
N SER A 35 -7.75 -1.85 -10.57
CA SER A 35 -7.39 -2.96 -11.47
C SER A 35 -8.47 -3.31 -12.49
N TYR A 36 -9.74 -3.08 -12.16
CA TYR A 36 -10.86 -3.25 -13.09
C TYR A 36 -10.95 -2.18 -14.18
N GLY A 37 -10.19 -1.09 -14.07
CA GLY A 37 -10.08 -0.06 -15.11
C GLY A 37 -11.44 0.44 -15.63
N PRO A 38 -11.83 0.05 -16.87
CA PRO A 38 -13.06 0.54 -17.52
C PRO A 38 -14.37 0.25 -16.79
N LEU A 39 -14.40 -0.69 -15.82
CA LEU A 39 -15.60 -0.99 -15.03
C LEU A 39 -15.88 0.09 -13.96
N ALA A 40 -14.99 1.05 -13.82
CA ALA A 40 -15.16 2.26 -13.03
C ALA A 40 -15.39 2.01 -11.52
N SER A 41 -15.84 3.06 -10.86
CA SER A 41 -15.96 3.19 -9.40
C SER A 41 -16.76 2.08 -8.72
N THR A 42 -17.75 1.48 -9.39
CA THR A 42 -18.54 0.37 -8.83
C THR A 42 -17.72 -0.92 -8.66
N HIS A 43 -16.57 -1.03 -9.34
CA HIS A 43 -15.70 -2.18 -9.31
C HIS A 43 -14.30 -1.86 -8.76
N HIS A 44 -13.97 -0.58 -8.53
CA HIS A 44 -12.69 -0.18 -7.98
C HIS A 44 -12.66 -0.37 -6.45
N ALA A 45 -11.61 -1.03 -5.95
CA ALA A 45 -11.37 -1.22 -4.52
C ALA A 45 -10.40 -0.14 -4.01
N ILE A 46 -10.91 1.09 -3.92
CA ILE A 46 -10.11 2.27 -3.55
C ILE A 46 -10.32 2.71 -2.09
N ASP A 47 -11.08 1.97 -1.32
CA ASP A 47 -11.46 2.23 0.08
C ASP A 47 -11.32 0.99 0.98
N ASP A 48 -10.98 -0.15 0.41
CA ASP A 48 -10.93 -1.45 1.07
C ASP A 48 -9.99 -1.48 2.29
N LEU A 49 -8.79 -0.90 2.18
CA LEU A 49 -7.87 -0.82 3.32
C LEU A 49 -8.40 0.08 4.44
N ALA A 50 -9.07 1.17 4.10
CA ALA A 50 -9.66 2.08 5.09
C ALA A 50 -10.74 1.37 5.91
N VAL A 51 -11.62 0.64 5.26
CA VAL A 51 -12.70 -0.13 5.89
C VAL A 51 -12.11 -1.24 6.77
N MET A 52 -11.19 -2.06 6.23
CA MET A 52 -10.60 -3.18 6.95
C MET A 52 -9.75 -2.73 8.15
N ARG A 53 -9.06 -1.58 8.05
CA ARG A 53 -8.32 -1.02 9.18
C ARG A 53 -9.23 -0.59 10.34
N GLY A 54 -10.49 -0.28 10.07
CA GLY A 54 -11.49 0.06 11.09
C GLY A 54 -11.97 -1.13 11.92
N PHE A 55 -11.76 -2.38 11.46
CA PHE A 55 -12.20 -3.57 12.19
C PHE A 55 -11.12 -4.06 13.16
N GLY A 56 -11.54 -4.64 14.30
CA GLY A 56 -10.65 -5.32 15.23
C GLY A 56 -10.28 -6.73 14.76
N ASN A 57 -9.28 -7.34 15.40
CA ASN A 57 -8.89 -8.74 15.25
C ASN A 57 -8.50 -9.22 13.85
N ILE A 58 -8.41 -8.39 12.84
CA ILE A 58 -8.06 -8.79 11.47
C ILE A 58 -6.64 -8.37 11.10
N GLN A 59 -5.86 -9.28 10.54
CA GLN A 59 -4.61 -8.96 9.90
C GLN A 59 -4.85 -8.54 8.44
N ILE A 60 -4.03 -7.62 7.91
CA ILE A 60 -4.23 -6.99 6.60
C ILE A 60 -2.92 -6.98 5.85
N PHE A 61 -2.87 -7.66 4.71
CA PHE A 61 -1.69 -7.78 3.87
C PHE A 61 -1.97 -7.33 2.44
N ALA A 62 -0.98 -6.71 1.82
CA ALA A 62 -1.03 -6.26 0.43
C ALA A 62 0.32 -6.57 -0.26
N PRO A 63 0.50 -7.80 -0.78
CA PRO A 63 1.74 -8.21 -1.42
C PRO A 63 2.04 -7.42 -2.68
N SER A 64 3.33 -7.18 -2.92
CA SER A 64 3.86 -6.49 -4.10
C SER A 64 4.45 -7.43 -5.16
N THR A 65 4.72 -8.70 -4.81
CA THR A 65 5.36 -9.68 -5.70
C THR A 65 4.72 -11.06 -5.59
N PRO A 66 4.92 -11.95 -6.59
CA PRO A 66 4.43 -13.33 -6.51
C PRO A 66 5.03 -14.12 -5.35
N ARG A 67 6.31 -13.93 -5.04
CA ARG A 67 7.00 -14.60 -3.92
C ARG A 67 6.42 -14.16 -2.58
N GLU A 68 6.26 -12.86 -2.39
CA GLU A 68 5.66 -12.27 -1.20
C GLU A 68 4.20 -12.76 -1.02
N CYS A 69 3.42 -12.75 -2.11
CA CYS A 69 2.04 -13.25 -2.10
C CYS A 69 1.95 -14.70 -1.64
N ARG A 70 2.79 -15.59 -2.17
CA ARG A 70 2.83 -17.00 -1.78
C ARG A 70 3.13 -17.16 -0.30
N GLN A 71 4.17 -16.49 0.20
CA GLN A 71 4.57 -16.60 1.60
C GLN A 71 3.53 -15.99 2.56
N ILE A 72 2.85 -14.92 2.16
CA ILE A 72 1.70 -14.36 2.91
C ILE A 72 0.54 -15.36 2.99
N ILE A 73 0.24 -16.06 1.89
CA ILE A 73 -0.80 -17.09 1.88
C ILE A 73 -0.42 -18.26 2.80
N ASP A 74 0.82 -18.75 2.71
CA ASP A 74 1.31 -19.83 3.58
C ASP A 74 1.24 -19.42 5.06
N TYR A 75 1.65 -18.20 5.39
CA TYR A 75 1.50 -17.65 6.74
C TYR A 75 0.02 -17.58 7.15
N ALA A 76 -0.85 -17.05 6.29
CA ALA A 76 -2.26 -16.88 6.60
C ALA A 76 -2.97 -18.22 6.86
N LEU A 77 -2.60 -19.28 6.14
CA LEU A 77 -3.14 -20.61 6.34
C LEU A 77 -2.74 -21.20 7.70
N ALA A 78 -1.55 -20.90 8.19
CA ALA A 78 -1.07 -21.35 9.50
C ALA A 78 -1.61 -20.50 10.67
N TYR A 79 -1.89 -19.23 10.43
CA TYR A 79 -2.39 -18.29 11.46
C TYR A 79 -3.83 -18.60 11.85
N GLN A 80 -4.10 -18.64 13.17
CA GLN A 80 -5.46 -18.82 13.70
C GLN A 80 -6.09 -17.47 14.00
N GLY A 81 -7.00 -17.03 13.12
CA GLY A 81 -7.69 -15.75 13.20
C GLY A 81 -8.01 -15.15 11.83
N PRO A 82 -8.73 -14.03 11.78
CA PRO A 82 -9.12 -13.42 10.51
C PRO A 82 -7.95 -12.74 9.80
N VAL A 83 -7.89 -12.93 8.49
CA VAL A 83 -6.89 -12.30 7.62
C VAL A 83 -7.57 -11.76 6.37
N TYR A 84 -7.24 -10.53 5.98
CA TYR A 84 -7.56 -9.94 4.69
C TYR A 84 -6.29 -9.83 3.84
N ILE A 85 -6.29 -10.41 2.65
CA ILE A 85 -5.20 -10.32 1.69
C ILE A 85 -5.70 -9.56 0.47
N ARG A 86 -5.09 -8.42 0.22
CA ARG A 86 -5.40 -7.51 -0.89
C ARG A 86 -4.57 -7.89 -2.11
N LEU A 87 -5.19 -8.54 -3.09
CA LEU A 87 -4.50 -9.06 -4.25
C LEU A 87 -4.68 -8.17 -5.49
N ASP A 88 -3.61 -7.99 -6.24
CA ASP A 88 -3.67 -7.35 -7.55
C ASP A 88 -4.41 -8.22 -8.57
N GLY A 89 -4.98 -7.60 -9.61
CA GLY A 89 -5.66 -8.28 -10.70
C GLY A 89 -4.75 -8.77 -11.81
N LYS A 90 -3.44 -8.45 -11.75
CA LYS A 90 -2.43 -8.84 -12.75
C LYS A 90 -1.22 -9.43 -12.05
N ALA A 91 -0.48 -10.28 -12.74
CA ALA A 91 0.83 -10.73 -12.30
C ALA A 91 1.78 -9.53 -12.24
N LEU A 92 2.47 -9.41 -11.10
CA LEU A 92 3.48 -8.38 -10.86
C LEU A 92 4.88 -8.99 -11.07
N PRO A 93 5.88 -8.21 -11.49
CA PRO A 93 7.27 -8.66 -11.52
C PRO A 93 7.78 -9.07 -10.14
N GLU A 94 8.88 -9.80 -10.08
CA GLU A 94 9.55 -10.13 -8.81
C GLU A 94 10.52 -9.01 -8.43
N LEU A 95 10.53 -8.62 -7.16
CA LEU A 95 11.45 -7.63 -6.59
C LEU A 95 12.35 -8.23 -5.49
N HIS A 96 12.07 -9.45 -5.07
CA HIS A 96 12.79 -10.12 -4.00
C HIS A 96 13.67 -11.25 -4.53
N ASP A 97 14.81 -11.43 -3.92
CA ASP A 97 15.67 -12.59 -4.16
C ASP A 97 15.11 -13.88 -3.51
N GLU A 98 15.81 -14.99 -3.67
CA GLU A 98 15.38 -16.28 -3.11
C GLU A 98 15.53 -16.36 -1.59
N ALA A 99 16.33 -15.49 -1.00
CA ALA A 99 16.53 -15.44 0.44
C ALA A 99 15.39 -14.72 1.17
N TYR A 100 14.53 -14.00 0.43
CA TYR A 100 13.39 -13.29 1.03
C TYR A 100 12.53 -14.22 1.88
N ARG A 101 12.20 -13.74 3.07
CA ARG A 101 11.25 -14.39 3.98
C ARG A 101 10.25 -13.37 4.48
N PHE A 102 8.97 -13.65 4.27
CA PHE A 102 7.89 -12.81 4.79
C PHE A 102 7.82 -12.93 6.33
N VAL A 103 7.79 -11.80 6.99
CA VAL A 103 7.55 -11.67 8.43
C VAL A 103 6.37 -10.73 8.62
N PRO A 104 5.30 -11.14 9.34
CA PRO A 104 4.15 -10.27 9.61
C PRO A 104 4.60 -9.02 10.36
N GLY A 105 4.19 -7.87 9.87
CA GLY A 105 4.57 -6.58 10.43
C GLY A 105 5.83 -5.96 9.82
N ALA A 106 6.67 -6.75 9.15
CA ALA A 106 7.93 -6.25 8.61
C ALA A 106 7.74 -5.10 7.61
N VAL A 107 8.66 -4.15 7.70
CA VAL A 107 8.85 -3.04 6.78
C VAL A 107 10.15 -3.27 6.03
N LEU A 108 10.13 -3.18 4.72
CA LEU A 108 11.25 -3.57 3.87
C LEU A 108 11.83 -2.35 3.15
N THR A 109 13.10 -2.05 3.37
CA THR A 109 13.83 -1.08 2.54
C THR A 109 14.36 -1.80 1.31
N LEU A 110 13.79 -1.48 0.13
CA LEU A 110 14.18 -2.06 -1.16
C LEU A 110 15.31 -1.27 -1.82
N ARG A 111 15.44 0.02 -1.48
CA ARG A 111 16.50 0.90 -1.94
C ARG A 111 16.82 1.91 -0.84
N GLU A 112 18.09 2.14 -0.60
CA GLU A 112 18.56 3.18 0.32
C GLU A 112 18.59 4.56 -0.37
N GLY A 113 18.49 5.62 0.45
CA GLY A 113 18.50 7.02 0.04
C GLY A 113 18.10 7.94 1.19
N GLU A 114 18.40 9.23 1.10
CA GLU A 114 18.14 10.19 2.18
C GLU A 114 17.34 11.42 1.71
N ALA A 115 17.24 11.64 0.40
CA ALA A 115 16.56 12.81 -0.14
C ALA A 115 15.04 12.77 0.15
N VAL A 116 14.42 11.61 -0.06
CA VAL A 116 12.99 11.37 0.13
C VAL A 116 12.76 9.87 0.38
N ALA A 117 11.81 9.52 1.24
CA ALA A 117 11.31 8.16 1.36
C ALA A 117 10.03 7.99 0.53
N LEU A 118 10.06 7.06 -0.43
CA LEU A 118 8.89 6.58 -1.17
C LEU A 118 8.34 5.35 -0.46
N VAL A 119 7.22 5.49 0.25
CA VAL A 119 6.60 4.40 1.00
C VAL A 119 5.41 3.86 0.23
N ALA A 120 5.44 2.59 -0.12
CA ALA A 120 4.42 2.00 -0.97
C ALA A 120 3.94 0.63 -0.47
N THR A 121 2.79 0.16 -0.98
CA THR A 121 2.21 -1.15 -0.68
C THR A 121 1.55 -1.75 -1.92
N GLY A 122 1.54 -3.08 -2.02
CA GLY A 122 0.97 -3.77 -3.18
C GLY A 122 1.64 -3.36 -4.49
N SER A 123 0.87 -3.26 -5.57
CA SER A 123 1.41 -2.97 -6.91
C SER A 123 2.09 -1.60 -7.06
N THR A 124 1.81 -0.64 -6.18
CA THR A 124 2.47 0.67 -6.26
C THR A 124 3.92 0.66 -5.77
N VAL A 125 4.39 -0.43 -5.18
CA VAL A 125 5.83 -0.62 -4.89
C VAL A 125 6.65 -0.57 -6.17
N HIS A 126 6.14 -1.12 -7.28
CA HIS A 126 6.82 -1.09 -8.59
C HIS A 126 6.95 0.35 -9.11
N GLU A 127 5.90 1.16 -8.98
CA GLU A 127 5.95 2.59 -9.36
C GLU A 127 6.99 3.35 -8.52
N ALA A 128 7.08 3.04 -7.23
CA ALA A 128 8.07 3.67 -6.34
C ALA A 128 9.51 3.23 -6.68
N VAL A 129 9.73 1.97 -7.03
CA VAL A 129 11.06 1.46 -7.45
C VAL A 129 11.48 2.10 -8.77
N GLU A 130 10.58 2.15 -9.75
CA GLU A 130 10.85 2.79 -11.05
C GLU A 130 11.10 4.28 -10.89
N ALA A 131 10.30 4.99 -10.09
CA ALA A 131 10.52 6.40 -9.79
C ALA A 131 11.87 6.65 -9.11
N ALA A 132 12.26 5.81 -8.17
CA ALA A 132 13.56 5.93 -7.49
C ALA A 132 14.74 5.72 -8.45
N GLN A 133 14.61 4.83 -9.43
CA GLN A 133 15.64 4.69 -10.48
C GLN A 133 15.73 5.95 -11.34
N GLN A 134 14.61 6.48 -11.82
CA GLN A 134 14.59 7.72 -12.61
C GLN A 134 15.11 8.92 -11.80
N LEU A 135 14.85 9.00 -10.50
CA LEU A 135 15.38 10.03 -9.61
C LEU A 135 16.90 9.94 -9.45
N ALA A 136 17.45 8.73 -9.36
CA ALA A 136 18.90 8.54 -9.28
C ALA A 136 19.62 9.05 -10.54
N ASP A 137 19.05 8.85 -11.72
CA ASP A 137 19.56 9.40 -12.98
C ASP A 137 19.59 10.95 -12.98
N LEU A 138 18.81 11.57 -12.08
CA LEU A 138 18.77 13.02 -11.85
C LEU A 138 19.57 13.46 -10.62
N GLY A 139 20.36 12.56 -10.02
CA GLY A 139 21.16 12.83 -8.81
C GLY A 139 20.37 12.96 -7.52
N ILE A 140 19.15 12.41 -7.47
CA ILE A 140 18.29 12.42 -6.27
C ILE A 140 18.19 10.99 -5.71
N GLU A 141 18.82 10.74 -4.57
CA GLU A 141 18.80 9.41 -3.93
C GLU A 141 17.52 9.23 -3.09
N ALA A 142 16.54 8.57 -3.68
CA ALA A 142 15.28 8.23 -3.03
C ALA A 142 15.36 6.85 -2.35
N LYS A 143 14.91 6.78 -1.10
CA LYS A 143 14.69 5.52 -0.40
C LYS A 143 13.36 4.93 -0.84
N VAL A 144 13.31 3.61 -1.05
CA VAL A 144 12.05 2.88 -1.31
C VAL A 144 11.75 1.96 -0.15
N VAL A 145 10.60 2.16 0.46
CA VAL A 145 10.11 1.38 1.60
C VAL A 145 8.83 0.65 1.20
N SER A 146 8.87 -0.67 1.19
CA SER A 146 7.70 -1.53 0.98
C SER A 146 7.05 -1.88 2.32
N VAL A 147 5.72 -1.75 2.40
CA VAL A 147 4.91 -2.09 3.57
C VAL A 147 3.85 -3.12 3.15
N PRO A 148 4.22 -4.41 3.03
CA PRO A 148 3.27 -5.46 2.66
C PRO A 148 2.28 -5.81 3.76
N SER A 149 2.63 -5.48 5.01
CA SER A 149 1.83 -5.73 6.20
C SER A 149 1.26 -4.42 6.74
N ILE A 150 -0.02 -4.17 6.47
CA ILE A 150 -0.73 -2.98 6.94
C ILE A 150 -1.15 -3.15 8.41
N ARG A 151 -1.49 -4.37 8.79
CA ARG A 151 -1.77 -4.82 10.16
C ARG A 151 -1.44 -6.31 10.32
N PRO A 152 -0.54 -6.69 11.25
CA PRO A 152 0.27 -5.80 12.06
C PRO A 152 1.23 -4.95 11.21
N CYS A 153 1.76 -3.86 11.78
CA CYS A 153 2.85 -3.09 11.19
C CYS A 153 3.86 -2.80 12.31
N ASP A 154 5.13 -3.08 12.06
CA ASP A 154 6.22 -2.66 12.94
C ASP A 154 6.43 -1.15 12.75
N THR A 155 5.70 -0.38 13.57
CA THR A 155 5.73 1.09 13.52
C THR A 155 7.09 1.65 13.92
N ALA A 156 7.84 0.94 14.76
CA ALA A 156 9.20 1.34 15.16
C ALA A 156 10.18 1.18 13.98
N ALA A 157 10.12 0.04 13.27
CA ALA A 157 10.92 -0.17 12.07
C ALA A 157 10.54 0.81 10.95
N LEU A 158 9.24 1.08 10.75
CA LEU A 158 8.77 2.07 9.80
C LEU A 158 9.34 3.46 10.12
N LEU A 159 9.22 3.89 11.37
CA LEU A 159 9.75 5.17 11.82
C LEU A 159 11.26 5.26 11.65
N ALA A 160 12.00 4.21 11.99
CA ALA A 160 13.45 4.14 11.81
C ALA A 160 13.85 4.30 10.34
N ALA A 161 13.13 3.64 9.41
CA ALA A 161 13.37 3.75 7.97
C ALA A 161 13.13 5.19 7.45
N LEU A 162 12.19 5.94 8.05
CA LEU A 162 11.82 7.28 7.58
C LEU A 162 12.70 8.39 8.16
N ARG A 163 13.23 8.24 9.37
CA ARG A 163 13.93 9.31 10.09
C ARG A 163 15.16 9.87 9.40
N SER A 164 15.82 9.10 8.53
CA SER A 164 16.98 9.56 7.77
C SER A 164 16.62 10.41 6.55
N CYS A 165 15.34 10.47 6.17
CA CYS A 165 14.90 11.16 4.98
C CYS A 165 14.37 12.57 5.30
N ARG A 166 14.60 13.52 4.38
CA ARG A 166 14.12 14.91 4.53
C ARG A 166 12.61 15.04 4.38
N SER A 167 11.99 14.16 3.59
CA SER A 167 10.55 14.11 3.36
C SER A 167 10.08 12.70 3.09
N VAL A 168 8.77 12.48 3.21
CA VAL A 168 8.12 11.19 2.96
C VAL A 168 7.00 11.39 1.94
N ILE A 169 6.95 10.51 0.96
CA ILE A 169 5.85 10.42 0.00
C ILE A 169 5.27 8.99 0.10
N THR A 170 3.99 8.87 0.45
CA THR A 170 3.31 7.57 0.38
C THR A 170 2.62 7.40 -0.96
N VAL A 171 2.74 6.21 -1.55
CA VAL A 171 2.19 5.88 -2.87
C VAL A 171 1.25 4.68 -2.74
N LYS A 172 -0.01 4.86 -3.12
CA LYS A 172 -0.99 3.77 -3.08
C LYS A 172 -2.10 3.94 -4.10
N GLU A 173 -2.53 2.86 -4.70
CA GLU A 173 -3.71 2.80 -5.55
C GLU A 173 -4.96 2.62 -4.69
N HIS A 174 -5.33 3.68 -3.98
CA HIS A 174 -6.38 3.74 -2.97
C HIS A 174 -6.69 5.22 -2.67
N ASN A 175 -7.84 5.54 -2.11
CA ASN A 175 -8.13 6.88 -1.61
C ASN A 175 -7.05 7.34 -0.61
N VAL A 176 -6.74 8.62 -0.60
CA VAL A 176 -5.71 9.19 0.32
C VAL A 176 -6.07 8.98 1.80
N ASN A 177 -7.33 8.75 2.12
CA ASN A 177 -7.80 8.52 3.48
C ASN A 177 -7.78 7.03 3.88
N GLY A 178 -7.50 6.75 5.13
CA GLY A 178 -7.68 5.45 5.80
C GLY A 178 -6.70 4.33 5.44
N GLY A 179 -5.93 4.43 4.35
CA GLY A 179 -4.97 3.38 3.94
C GLY A 179 -3.54 3.64 4.45
N LEU A 180 -2.53 3.23 3.64
CA LEU A 180 -1.11 3.34 3.97
C LEU A 180 -0.70 4.78 4.35
N GLY A 181 -1.14 5.79 3.59
CA GLY A 181 -0.77 7.18 3.87
C GLY A 181 -1.29 7.69 5.22
N SER A 182 -2.44 7.20 5.68
CA SER A 182 -2.95 7.50 7.02
C SER A 182 -2.15 6.76 8.09
N LEU A 183 -1.80 5.48 7.87
CA LEU A 183 -0.92 4.73 8.76
C LEU A 183 0.43 5.45 8.98
N VAL A 184 1.06 5.90 7.91
CA VAL A 184 2.34 6.64 8.00
C VAL A 184 2.16 7.97 8.74
N ALA A 185 1.07 8.70 8.47
CA ALA A 185 0.75 9.94 9.17
C ALA A 185 0.54 9.73 10.68
N GLU A 186 -0.18 8.69 11.05
CA GLU A 186 -0.41 8.27 12.44
C GLU A 186 0.93 7.97 13.13
N VAL A 187 1.80 7.16 12.51
CA VAL A 187 3.12 6.80 13.06
C VAL A 187 4.01 8.02 13.27
N LEU A 188 4.07 8.94 12.31
CA LEU A 188 4.86 10.16 12.42
C LEU A 188 4.33 11.10 13.53
N ALA A 189 3.00 11.26 13.59
CA ALA A 189 2.35 12.11 14.57
C ALA A 189 2.50 11.58 16.01
N GLU A 190 2.25 10.28 16.21
CA GLU A 190 2.39 9.63 17.54
C GLU A 190 3.84 9.64 18.04
N ALA A 191 4.81 9.59 17.14
CA ALA A 191 6.23 9.67 17.46
C ALA A 191 6.73 11.12 17.68
N GLY A 192 5.89 12.13 17.43
CA GLY A 192 6.26 13.55 17.51
C GLY A 192 7.32 13.96 16.48
N VAL A 193 7.38 13.29 15.31
CA VAL A 193 8.39 13.53 14.29
C VAL A 193 7.86 14.46 13.21
N GLY A 194 8.50 15.63 13.07
CA GLY A 194 8.12 16.68 12.12
C GLY A 194 8.72 16.50 10.74
N ILE A 195 8.51 15.33 10.09
CA ILE A 195 8.91 15.10 8.70
C ILE A 195 7.76 15.47 7.76
N ALA A 196 8.05 16.23 6.70
CA ALA A 196 7.05 16.59 5.69
C ALA A 196 6.50 15.33 5.00
N LEU A 197 5.18 15.13 5.05
CA LEU A 197 4.49 13.98 4.45
C LEU A 197 3.59 14.44 3.31
N GLN A 198 3.73 13.80 2.15
CA GLN A 198 2.77 13.89 1.05
C GLN A 198 2.15 12.51 0.80
N ARG A 199 0.84 12.48 0.55
CA ARG A 199 0.10 11.24 0.29
C ARG A 199 -0.39 11.23 -1.15
N LEU A 200 0.18 10.33 -1.98
CA LEU A 200 -0.28 10.11 -3.36
C LEU A 200 -1.28 8.97 -3.40
N GLY A 201 -2.35 9.18 -4.13
CA GLY A 201 -3.48 8.27 -4.29
C GLY A 201 -4.66 9.01 -4.88
N ILE A 202 -5.82 8.40 -4.88
CA ILE A 202 -7.06 9.03 -5.34
C ILE A 202 -7.46 10.10 -4.31
N PRO A 203 -7.70 11.35 -4.75
CA PRO A 203 -8.01 12.46 -3.85
C PRO A 203 -9.29 12.21 -3.04
N ASP A 204 -9.40 12.94 -1.93
CA ASP A 204 -10.59 12.90 -1.09
C ASP A 204 -11.82 13.41 -1.85
N GLY A 205 -12.94 12.71 -1.70
CA GLY A 205 -14.20 13.03 -2.38
C GLY A 205 -14.24 12.63 -3.86
N GLU A 206 -13.18 12.01 -4.40
CA GLU A 206 -13.14 11.56 -5.79
C GLU A 206 -13.32 10.04 -5.89
N TYR A 207 -13.95 9.63 -7.02
CA TYR A 207 -13.99 8.27 -7.49
C TYR A 207 -13.20 8.15 -8.78
N ALA A 208 -12.49 7.03 -8.96
CA ALA A 208 -11.73 6.80 -10.18
C ALA A 208 -12.66 6.64 -11.39
N ALA A 209 -12.32 7.30 -12.49
CA ALA A 209 -13.09 7.26 -13.73
C ALA A 209 -13.07 5.88 -14.40
N ALA A 210 -13.95 5.66 -15.38
CA ALA A 210 -13.92 4.51 -16.29
C ALA A 210 -12.79 4.71 -17.31
N ALA A 211 -11.61 4.17 -17.04
CA ALA A 211 -10.44 4.33 -17.91
C ALA A 211 -9.45 3.17 -17.76
N ASP A 212 -8.43 3.10 -18.62
CA ASP A 212 -7.31 2.19 -18.43
C ASP A 212 -6.59 2.47 -17.10
N ARG A 213 -6.09 1.42 -16.45
CA ARG A 213 -5.42 1.52 -15.15
C ARG A 213 -4.17 2.40 -15.17
N GLY A 214 -3.38 2.32 -16.26
CA GLY A 214 -2.20 3.16 -16.42
C GLY A 214 -2.57 4.64 -16.52
N TRP A 215 -3.60 4.94 -17.30
CA TRP A 215 -4.16 6.29 -17.38
C TRP A 215 -4.64 6.79 -16.01
N LEU A 216 -5.33 5.94 -15.25
CA LEU A 216 -5.81 6.30 -13.90
C LEU A 216 -4.65 6.62 -12.95
N ARG A 217 -3.57 5.84 -12.98
CA ARG A 217 -2.37 6.12 -12.18
C ARG A 217 -1.74 7.47 -12.54
N GLN A 218 -1.60 7.75 -13.83
CA GLN A 218 -1.09 9.03 -14.34
C GLN A 218 -2.02 10.19 -13.97
N HIS A 219 -3.32 10.05 -14.21
CA HIS A 219 -4.32 11.08 -13.94
C HIS A 219 -4.35 11.49 -12.47
N HIS A 220 -4.28 10.53 -11.55
CA HIS A 220 -4.25 10.77 -10.12
C HIS A 220 -2.83 11.00 -9.56
N GLY A 221 -1.80 10.98 -10.38
CA GLY A 221 -0.44 11.40 -10.04
C GLY A 221 0.34 10.43 -9.15
N PHE A 222 0.12 9.12 -9.29
CA PHE A 222 0.86 8.09 -8.54
C PHE A 222 1.50 7.00 -9.42
N ASP A 223 1.67 7.25 -10.72
CA ASP A 223 2.59 6.53 -11.59
C ASP A 223 4.05 7.01 -11.37
N ALA A 224 5.03 6.28 -11.89
CA ALA A 224 6.44 6.58 -11.67
C ALA A 224 6.84 8.00 -12.12
N ALA A 225 6.39 8.44 -13.30
CA ALA A 225 6.72 9.76 -13.84
C ALA A 225 6.14 10.90 -12.98
N SER A 226 4.90 10.74 -12.51
CA SER A 226 4.25 11.71 -11.61
C SER A 226 4.92 11.77 -10.24
N ILE A 227 5.38 10.62 -9.71
CA ILE A 227 6.17 10.57 -8.47
C ILE A 227 7.46 11.37 -8.65
N VAL A 228 8.20 11.15 -9.74
CA VAL A 228 9.43 11.90 -10.07
C VAL A 228 9.18 13.39 -10.10
N ALA A 229 8.16 13.83 -10.85
CA ALA A 229 7.79 15.24 -10.93
C ALA A 229 7.45 15.86 -9.56
N ARG A 230 6.78 15.09 -8.72
CA ARG A 230 6.42 15.49 -7.35
C ARG A 230 7.65 15.66 -6.46
N VAL A 231 8.59 14.71 -6.51
CA VAL A 231 9.85 14.80 -5.76
C VAL A 231 10.68 16.00 -6.22
N GLN A 232 10.86 16.19 -7.53
CA GLN A 232 11.61 17.33 -8.06
C GLN A 232 11.05 18.67 -7.58
N LYS A 233 9.72 18.79 -7.51
CA LYS A 233 9.07 20.01 -7.02
C LYS A 233 9.33 20.22 -5.52
N SER A 234 9.35 19.16 -4.72
CA SER A 234 9.58 19.26 -3.26
C SER A 234 11.04 19.52 -2.90
N VAL A 235 12.01 19.12 -3.74
CA VAL A 235 13.46 19.32 -3.47
C VAL A 235 13.93 20.71 -3.92
N ARG A 236 13.21 21.36 -4.85
CA ARG A 236 13.54 22.71 -5.35
C ARG A 236 12.88 23.85 -4.57
N GLY A 237 11.90 23.59 -3.77
CA GLY A 237 11.20 24.56 -2.93
C GLY A 237 11.62 24.44 -1.47
#